data_cdc1875a38e35f9eb94f0cddf1dcfced
#
_entry.id   cdc1875a38e35f9eb94f0cddf1dcfced
#
_cell.length_a   1.000
_cell.length_b   1.000
_cell.length_c   1.000
_cell.angle_alpha   90.00
_cell.angle_beta   90.00
_cell.angle_gamma   90.00
#
_symmetry.space_group_name_H-M   'P 1'
#
loop_
_entity.id
_entity.type
_entity.pdbx_description
1 polymer ?
#
loop_
_entity_poly.entity_id
_entity_poly.type
_entity_poly.pdbx_seq_one_letter_code
_entity_poly.pdbx_strand_id
1 'polypeptide(L)' 'MADIANDKWINIDEAAEYLGVKPGTIRDWIRKDKGIPAHKIGKQWKFKCSELDEWVASGKSAMQ' A
#
# COMPACT_ATOMS: atom_id res chain seq x y z
N MET A 1 -10.25 -20.10 2.20
CA MET A 1 -10.32 -19.85 1.42
C MET A 1 -10.67 -18.60 1.04
N ALA A 2 -11.29 -17.95 1.54
CA ALA A 2 -11.64 -16.66 1.15
C ALA A 2 -10.49 -15.73 1.18
N ASP A 3 -9.42 -16.18 1.72
CA ASP A 3 -8.35 -15.31 1.78
C ASP A 3 -7.81 -14.85 0.53
N ILE A 4 -8.00 -15.56 -0.54
CA ILE A 4 -7.49 -15.15 -1.83
C ILE A 4 -8.06 -13.82 -2.24
N ALA A 5 -9.29 -13.55 -1.89
CA ALA A 5 -9.91 -12.31 -2.29
C ALA A 5 -9.26 -11.11 -1.61
N ASN A 6 -8.69 -11.32 -0.44
CA ASN A 6 -8.10 -10.22 0.28
C ASN A 6 -6.69 -9.90 -0.18
N ASP A 7 -6.12 -10.74 -1.01
CA ASP A 7 -4.76 -10.56 -1.45
C ASP A 7 -4.67 -10.16 -2.91
N LYS A 8 -5.74 -9.64 -3.46
CA LYS A 8 -5.69 -9.22 -4.86
C LYS A 8 -4.95 -7.89 -4.96
N TRP A 9 -4.51 -7.58 -6.16
CA TRP A 9 -3.84 -6.32 -6.39
C TRP A 9 -4.85 -5.18 -6.38
N ILE A 10 -4.51 -4.09 -5.71
CA ILE A 10 -5.38 -2.92 -5.65
C ILE A 10 -4.59 -1.71 -6.11
N ASN A 11 -5.29 -0.69 -6.57
CA ASN A 11 -4.63 0.51 -7.06
C ASN A 11 -4.35 1.48 -5.91
N ILE A 12 -3.74 2.60 -6.22
CA ILE A 12 -3.33 3.53 -5.19
C ILE A 12 -4.51 4.15 -4.46
N ASP A 13 -5.61 4.39 -5.17
CA ASP A 13 -6.81 4.95 -4.52
C ASP A 13 -7.40 3.96 -3.54
N GLU A 14 -7.45 2.70 -3.93
CA GLU A 14 -7.97 1.67 -3.04
C GLU A 14 -7.05 1.46 -1.85
N ALA A 15 -5.74 1.52 -2.07
CA ALA A 15 -4.80 1.38 -0.98
C ALA A 15 -4.94 2.52 0.01
N ALA A 16 -5.15 3.73 -0.49
CA ALA A 16 -5.33 4.88 0.37
C ALA A 16 -6.58 4.73 1.22
N GLU A 17 -7.66 4.26 0.61
CA GLU A 17 -8.90 4.05 1.33
C GLU A 17 -8.71 2.97 2.38
N TYR A 18 -8.00 1.91 2.03
CA TYR A 18 -7.77 0.81 2.95
C TYR A 18 -6.98 1.27 4.17
N LEU A 19 -6.00 2.13 3.96
CA LEU A 19 -5.16 2.63 5.04
C LEU A 19 -5.74 3.86 5.73
N GLY A 20 -6.79 4.45 5.16
CA GLY A 20 -7.39 5.63 5.76
C GLY A 20 -6.59 6.90 5.54
N VAL A 21 -5.84 6.97 4.43
CA VAL A 21 -5.05 8.15 4.12
C VAL A 21 -5.40 8.62 2.72
N LYS A 22 -4.84 9.74 2.31
CA LYS A 22 -5.10 10.28 0.98
C LYS A 22 -4.15 9.65 -0.04
N PRO A 23 -4.60 9.53 -1.29
CA PRO A 23 -3.71 8.96 -2.32
C PRO A 23 -2.40 9.71 -2.46
N GLY A 24 -2.42 11.02 -2.28
CA GLY A 24 -1.20 11.81 -2.35
C GLY A 24 -0.21 11.42 -1.28
N THR A 25 -0.71 11.02 -0.12
CA THR A 25 0.16 10.57 0.95
C THR A 25 0.92 9.31 0.53
N ILE A 26 0.21 8.39 -0.14
CA ILE A 26 0.87 7.16 -0.57
C ILE A 26 1.91 7.47 -1.65
N ARG A 27 1.58 8.36 -2.58
CA ARG A 27 2.54 8.73 -3.60
C ARG A 27 3.78 9.36 -2.98
N ASP A 28 3.58 10.14 -1.94
CA ASP A 28 4.69 10.77 -1.25
C ASP A 28 5.55 9.73 -0.56
N TRP A 29 4.94 8.74 0.05
CA TRP A 29 5.68 7.66 0.68
C TRP A 29 6.50 6.88 -0.34
N ILE A 30 5.94 6.64 -1.52
CA ILE A 30 6.67 5.94 -2.58
C ILE A 30 7.87 6.78 -3.01
N ARG A 31 7.64 8.08 -3.21
CA ARG A 31 8.69 8.94 -3.69
C ARG A 31 9.81 9.07 -2.66
N LYS A 32 9.47 9.05 -1.38
CA LYS A 32 10.47 9.18 -0.34
C LYS A 32 11.05 7.86 0.09
N ASP A 33 10.62 6.79 -0.58
CA ASP A 33 11.16 5.45 -0.31
C ASP A 33 11.02 5.07 1.17
N LYS A 34 9.82 5.20 1.68
CA LYS A 34 9.54 4.86 3.06
C LYS A 34 9.41 3.37 3.29
N GLY A 35 9.64 2.56 2.27
CA GLY A 35 9.53 1.12 2.43
C GLY A 35 8.14 0.56 2.19
N ILE A 36 7.22 1.40 1.75
CA ILE A 36 5.87 0.91 1.49
C ILE A 36 5.92 -0.11 0.35
N PRO A 37 5.25 -1.27 0.51
CA PRO A 37 5.30 -2.32 -0.49
C PRO A 37 4.46 -1.99 -1.71
N ALA A 38 5.05 -1.26 -2.65
CA ALA A 38 4.39 -0.84 -3.87
C ALA A 38 5.05 -1.55 -5.04
N HIS A 39 4.24 -2.01 -5.99
CA HIS A 39 4.74 -2.72 -7.15
C HIS A 39 4.24 -2.03 -8.41
N LYS A 40 5.15 -1.77 -9.34
CA LYS A 40 4.77 -1.11 -10.57
C LYS A 40 4.36 -2.16 -11.59
N ILE A 41 3.10 -2.16 -11.94
CA ILE A 41 2.57 -3.09 -12.93
C ILE A 41 2.09 -2.26 -14.10
N GLY A 42 2.79 -2.38 -15.21
CA GLY A 42 2.51 -1.51 -16.34
C GLY A 42 2.85 -0.08 -15.96
N LYS A 43 1.87 0.80 -16.02
CA LYS A 43 2.10 2.19 -15.69
C LYS A 43 1.49 2.60 -14.37
N GLN A 44 1.04 1.61 -13.59
CA GLN A 44 0.32 1.93 -12.36
C GLN A 44 0.97 1.24 -11.17
N TRP A 45 0.87 1.90 -10.03
CA TRP A 45 1.31 1.31 -8.79
C TRP A 45 0.21 0.40 -8.27
N LYS A 46 0.59 -0.78 -7.83
CA LYS A 46 -0.35 -1.75 -7.27
C LYS A 46 0.15 -2.20 -5.91
N PHE A 47 -0.80 -2.58 -5.08
CA PHE A 47 -0.51 -2.95 -3.70
C PHE A 47 -1.28 -4.20 -3.32
N LYS A 48 -0.84 -4.89 -2.29
CA LYS A 48 -1.60 -6.00 -1.71
C LYS A 48 -1.89 -5.67 -0.27
N CYS A 49 -3.11 -5.93 0.16
CA CYS A 49 -3.52 -5.61 1.51
C CYS A 49 -2.67 -6.32 2.55
N SER A 50 -2.31 -7.58 2.29
CA SER A 50 -1.50 -8.32 3.24
C SER A 50 -0.14 -7.66 3.44
N GLU A 51 0.45 -7.16 2.36
CA GLU A 51 1.73 -6.50 2.46
C GLU A 51 1.60 -5.16 3.17
N LEU A 52 0.51 -4.45 2.90
CA LEU A 52 0.28 -3.18 3.56
C LEU A 52 0.10 -3.40 5.07
N ASP A 53 -0.61 -4.45 5.45
CA ASP A 53 -0.81 -4.75 6.84
C ASP A 53 0.51 -5.01 7.54
N GLU A 54 1.39 -5.78 6.92
CA GLU A 54 2.68 -6.07 7.50
C GLU A 54 3.52 -4.82 7.63
N TRP A 55 3.48 -3.97 6.62
CA TRP A 55 4.26 -2.75 6.64
C TRP A 55 3.81 -1.83 7.77
N VAL A 56 2.48 -1.71 7.94
CA VAL A 56 1.94 -0.88 8.99
C VAL A 56 2.26 -1.48 10.35
N ALA A 57 2.12 -2.80 10.47
CA ALA A 57 2.38 -3.48 11.75
C ALA A 57 3.84 -3.35 12.15
N SER A 58 4.73 -3.18 11.19
CA SER A 58 6.13 -3.04 11.51
C SER A 58 6.44 -1.66 12.08
N GLY A 59 5.48 -0.76 12.01
CA GLY A 59 5.68 0.58 12.56
C GLY A 59 6.36 1.55 11.64
N LYS A 60 6.69 1.13 10.44
CA LYS A 60 7.42 2.01 9.53
C LYS A 60 6.60 3.21 9.11
N SER A 61 5.28 3.03 8.99
CA SER A 61 4.44 4.14 8.59
C SER A 61 4.39 5.22 9.66
N ALA A 62 4.67 4.88 10.88
CA ALA A 62 4.61 5.85 11.97
C ALA A 62 5.89 6.63 12.11
N MET A 63 6.88 6.30 11.31
CA MET A 63 8.15 6.97 11.45
C MET A 63 8.24 8.25 10.64
N GLN A 64 7.17 8.71 10.05
CA GLN A 64 7.30 9.88 9.25
C GLN A 64 7.05 11.13 9.98
#